data_a2dddca452241f7d3d24c37c02a1d4a0
#
_entry.id   a2dddca452241f7d3d24c37c02a1d4a0
#
_cell.length_a   1.000
_cell.length_b   1.000
_cell.length_c   1.000
_cell.angle_alpha   90.00
_cell.angle_beta   90.00
_cell.angle_gamma   90.00
#
_symmetry.space_group_name_H-M   'P 1'
#
loop_
_entity.id
_entity.type
_entity.pdbx_description
1 polymer ?
#
loop_
_entity_poly.entity_id
_entity_poly.type
_entity_poly.pdbx_seq_one_letter_code
_entity_poly.pdbx_strand_id
1 'polypeptide(L)'
;MESALTNATSQTNFGTIDWVIVAVYLLLSVSIAFFVKRYAGNMTNFVSAGRAVGTWLGVATLTGTEMGLITVMYSAQKGFTAGFAAFHIGVIAGVVALLIGLTGFIVVRLREHKVLTIPEYYEKRYGRRTRILGGIMLAFGGLLNMGLFLKVGAMFIVGITGMDPGGNALKVVMVVLLALVLVYTVIGGMISVVITDYIQFVILSVGILVAGWLAIESVGWDNLFDTVRIHKGEAGFNPVAAESSFGFEYVGWMFFLGIVNCALWPTAVARALAMESTTALKRQYMWSSISFAIRMIIPNLLGVCAFVFVITKAPDLQQLFSPADADAKAV
;
A
#
# COMPACT_ATOMS: atom_id res chain seq x y z
N MET A 1 12.85 -7.24 28.17
CA MET A 1 12.05 -6.93 26.98
C MET A 1 12.88 -6.23 25.92
N GLU A 2 13.58 -5.13 26.22
CA GLU A 2 14.51 -4.47 25.29
C GLU A 2 15.63 -5.40 24.79
N SER A 3 16.21 -6.23 25.68
CA SER A 3 17.24 -7.22 25.30
C SER A 3 16.71 -8.32 24.37
N ALA A 4 15.47 -8.76 24.53
CA ALA A 4 14.86 -9.77 23.66
C ALA A 4 14.51 -9.19 22.28
N LEU A 5 14.05 -7.93 22.23
CA LEU A 5 13.83 -7.21 20.98
C LEU A 5 15.16 -6.92 20.26
N THR A 6 16.19 -6.51 21.00
CA THR A 6 17.54 -6.26 20.48
C THR A 6 18.15 -7.57 19.96
N ASN A 7 17.98 -8.69 20.65
CA ASN A 7 18.45 -9.99 20.18
C ASN A 7 17.66 -10.51 18.97
N ALA A 8 16.36 -10.29 18.90
CA ALA A 8 15.54 -10.67 17.74
C ALA A 8 15.86 -9.83 16.49
N THR A 9 16.16 -8.55 16.66
CA THR A 9 16.56 -7.65 15.56
C THR A 9 18.04 -7.82 15.16
N SER A 10 18.90 -8.32 16.04
CA SER A 10 20.31 -8.57 15.72
C SER A 10 20.57 -9.85 14.91
N GLN A 11 19.57 -10.73 14.77
CA GLN A 11 19.67 -11.96 13.99
C GLN A 11 18.96 -11.84 12.63
N THR A 12 19.22 -10.78 11.88
CA THR A 12 18.70 -10.67 10.52
C THR A 12 19.58 -11.46 9.56
N ASN A 13 18.97 -12.19 8.63
CA ASN A 13 19.69 -12.83 7.52
C ASN A 13 19.93 -11.87 6.35
N PHE A 14 19.76 -10.54 6.56
CA PHE A 14 19.94 -9.54 5.52
C PHE A 14 21.44 -9.38 5.21
N GLY A 15 21.84 -9.90 4.05
CA GLY A 15 23.24 -10.02 3.65
C GLY A 15 23.66 -9.05 2.55
N THR A 16 24.89 -9.19 2.10
CA THR A 16 25.45 -8.36 1.01
C THR A 16 24.68 -8.53 -0.30
N ILE A 17 24.16 -9.72 -0.58
CA ILE A 17 23.37 -9.99 -1.80
C ILE A 17 22.10 -9.15 -1.79
N ASP A 18 21.43 -9.04 -0.63
CA ASP A 18 20.19 -8.25 -0.51
C ASP A 18 20.46 -6.77 -0.74
N TRP A 19 21.58 -6.25 -0.22
CA TRP A 19 22.03 -4.88 -0.49
C TRP A 19 22.30 -4.63 -1.98
N VAL A 20 22.89 -5.59 -2.67
CA VAL A 20 23.16 -5.49 -4.13
C VAL A 20 21.83 -5.46 -4.88
N ILE A 21 20.85 -6.31 -4.54
CA ILE A 21 19.52 -6.32 -5.16
C ILE A 21 18.82 -4.97 -4.95
N VAL A 22 18.83 -4.43 -3.73
CA VAL A 22 18.26 -3.12 -3.41
C VAL A 22 18.95 -2.01 -4.21
N ALA A 23 20.28 -1.99 -4.24
CA ALA A 23 21.05 -0.98 -4.96
C ALA A 23 20.75 -1.03 -6.47
N VAL A 24 20.72 -2.21 -7.08
CA VAL A 24 20.40 -2.39 -8.52
C VAL A 24 18.98 -1.88 -8.80
N TYR A 25 18.00 -2.21 -7.96
CA TYR A 25 16.64 -1.74 -8.11
C TYR A 25 16.52 -0.21 -8.02
N LEU A 26 17.20 0.41 -7.04
CA LEU A 26 17.20 1.86 -6.87
C LEU A 26 17.87 2.58 -8.04
N LEU A 27 19.01 2.07 -8.50
CA LEU A 27 19.71 2.59 -9.68
C LEU A 27 18.85 2.48 -10.94
N LEU A 28 18.15 1.36 -11.13
CA LEU A 28 17.21 1.17 -12.24
C LEU A 28 16.11 2.23 -12.20
N SER A 29 15.49 2.47 -11.04
CA SER A 29 14.41 3.45 -10.87
C SER A 29 14.88 4.87 -11.20
N VAL A 30 16.06 5.27 -10.73
CA VAL A 30 16.66 6.58 -11.03
C VAL A 30 17.02 6.68 -12.52
N SER A 31 17.59 5.63 -13.10
CA SER A 31 17.96 5.59 -14.53
C SER A 31 16.75 5.79 -15.43
N ILE A 32 15.62 5.15 -15.12
CA ILE A 32 14.36 5.34 -15.85
C ILE A 32 13.96 6.81 -15.86
N ALA A 33 14.04 7.52 -14.72
CA ALA A 33 13.69 8.94 -14.64
C ALA A 33 14.55 9.79 -15.61
N PHE A 34 15.84 9.52 -15.68
CA PHE A 34 16.73 10.22 -16.63
C PHE A 34 16.40 9.92 -18.10
N PHE A 35 16.14 8.67 -18.45
CA PHE A 35 15.77 8.29 -19.80
C PHE A 35 14.43 8.91 -20.25
N VAL A 36 13.49 9.04 -19.34
CA VAL A 36 12.13 9.50 -19.64
C VAL A 36 12.00 11.03 -19.54
N LYS A 37 12.94 11.73 -18.91
CA LYS A 37 12.95 13.19 -18.74
C LYS A 37 12.57 13.96 -20.01
N ARG A 38 13.06 13.52 -21.17
CA ARG A 38 12.80 14.16 -22.48
C ARG A 38 11.33 14.17 -22.89
N TYR A 39 10.51 13.27 -22.34
CA TYR A 39 9.08 13.17 -22.65
C TYR A 39 8.20 14.01 -21.70
N ALA A 40 8.75 14.52 -20.61
CA ALA A 40 8.05 15.32 -19.60
C ALA A 40 8.08 16.83 -19.91
N GLY A 41 8.27 17.23 -21.18
CA GLY A 41 8.57 18.61 -21.60
C GLY A 41 7.43 19.63 -21.45
N ASN A 42 6.20 19.22 -21.16
CA ASN A 42 5.08 20.13 -20.91
C ASN A 42 4.28 19.71 -19.67
N MET A 43 3.44 20.64 -19.16
CA MET A 43 2.68 20.43 -17.93
C MET A 43 1.75 19.21 -18.00
N THR A 44 1.09 18.97 -19.13
CA THR A 44 0.20 17.81 -19.31
C THR A 44 0.96 16.49 -19.29
N ASN A 45 2.12 16.44 -19.94
CA ASN A 45 2.97 15.26 -19.91
C ASN A 45 3.54 15.03 -18.51
N PHE A 46 3.97 16.11 -17.85
CA PHE A 46 4.55 16.03 -16.51
C PHE A 46 3.54 15.57 -15.45
N VAL A 47 2.31 16.10 -15.46
CA VAL A 47 1.30 15.84 -14.41
C VAL A 47 0.41 14.64 -14.73
N SER A 48 0.09 14.39 -16.01
CA SER A 48 -0.88 13.34 -16.41
C SER A 48 -0.38 12.40 -17.52
N ALA A 49 0.93 12.26 -17.70
CA ALA A 49 1.54 11.40 -18.73
C ALA A 49 0.93 11.62 -20.14
N GLY A 50 0.62 12.87 -20.51
CA GLY A 50 -0.01 13.20 -21.78
C GLY A 50 -1.44 12.64 -21.95
N ARG A 51 -2.02 12.05 -20.92
CA ARG A 51 -3.31 11.32 -20.96
C ARG A 51 -3.29 10.16 -21.98
N ALA A 52 -2.16 9.48 -22.08
CA ALA A 52 -1.92 8.42 -23.05
C ALA A 52 -1.76 7.04 -22.42
N VAL A 53 -2.12 6.87 -21.15
CA VAL A 53 -1.99 5.61 -20.43
C VAL A 53 -3.10 4.65 -20.85
N GLY A 54 -2.72 3.52 -21.43
CA GLY A 54 -3.64 2.45 -21.81
C GLY A 54 -4.09 1.60 -20.62
N THR A 55 -5.10 0.75 -20.81
CA THR A 55 -5.75 -0.03 -19.75
C THR A 55 -4.76 -0.83 -18.89
N TRP A 56 -3.89 -1.64 -19.49
CA TRP A 56 -3.02 -2.55 -18.74
C TRP A 56 -1.93 -1.83 -17.95
N LEU A 57 -1.33 -0.83 -18.56
CA LEU A 57 -0.36 0.02 -17.87
C LEU A 57 -1.06 0.80 -16.75
N GLY A 58 -2.32 1.22 -16.97
CA GLY A 58 -3.17 1.84 -15.97
C GLY A 58 -3.45 0.92 -14.78
N VAL A 59 -3.76 -0.36 -15.01
CA VAL A 59 -3.94 -1.37 -13.93
C VAL A 59 -2.66 -1.51 -13.12
N ALA A 60 -1.52 -1.66 -13.79
CA ALA A 60 -0.24 -1.84 -13.11
C ALA A 60 0.15 -0.62 -12.27
N THR A 61 0.04 0.61 -12.83
CA THR A 61 0.38 1.82 -12.06
C THR A 61 -0.60 2.10 -10.92
N LEU A 62 -1.91 1.87 -11.10
CA LEU A 62 -2.87 2.04 -10.02
C LEU A 62 -2.62 1.04 -8.89
N THR A 63 -2.38 -0.23 -9.22
CA THR A 63 -2.09 -1.27 -8.24
C THR A 63 -0.75 -1.04 -7.54
N GLY A 64 0.31 -0.76 -8.30
CA GLY A 64 1.65 -0.51 -7.77
C GLY A 64 1.70 0.69 -6.83
N THR A 65 1.02 1.79 -7.19
CA THR A 65 0.91 2.98 -6.33
C THR A 65 0.20 2.69 -5.01
N GLU A 66 -0.86 1.91 -5.06
CA GLU A 66 -1.69 1.62 -3.88
C GLU A 66 -1.13 0.45 -3.03
N MET A 67 -0.16 -0.32 -3.54
CA MET A 67 0.50 -1.41 -2.84
C MET A 67 1.83 -0.94 -2.24
N GLY A 68 1.74 -0.10 -1.23
CA GLY A 68 2.91 0.36 -0.48
C GLY A 68 3.24 -0.55 0.71
N LEU A 69 4.42 -0.34 1.29
CA LEU A 69 4.89 -1.07 2.48
C LEU A 69 3.89 -0.99 3.65
N ILE A 70 3.31 0.20 3.89
CA ILE A 70 2.30 0.36 4.95
C ILE A 70 1.08 -0.52 4.69
N THR A 71 0.61 -0.62 3.45
CA THR A 71 -0.50 -1.51 3.10
C THR A 71 -0.19 -2.95 3.47
N VAL A 72 1.02 -3.42 3.15
CA VAL A 72 1.47 -4.78 3.47
C VAL A 72 1.57 -4.98 4.98
N MET A 73 2.23 -4.09 5.70
CA MET A 73 2.41 -4.19 7.17
C MET A 73 1.06 -4.11 7.91
N TYR A 74 0.21 -3.15 7.55
CA TYR A 74 -1.11 -3.00 8.16
C TYR A 74 -1.97 -4.26 7.94
N SER A 75 -2.00 -4.77 6.71
CA SER A 75 -2.76 -5.99 6.40
C SER A 75 -2.19 -7.20 7.13
N ALA A 76 -0.87 -7.35 7.18
CA ALA A 76 -0.25 -8.43 7.94
C ALA A 76 -0.57 -8.33 9.44
N GLN A 77 -0.52 -7.13 10.03
CA GLN A 77 -0.94 -6.90 11.41
C GLN A 77 -2.39 -7.30 11.64
N LYS A 78 -3.31 -6.94 10.73
CA LYS A 78 -4.73 -7.32 10.83
C LYS A 78 -4.93 -8.83 10.71
N GLY A 79 -4.21 -9.50 9.80
CA GLY A 79 -4.22 -10.96 9.71
C GLY A 79 -3.70 -11.64 10.97
N PHE A 80 -2.61 -11.13 11.55
CA PHE A 80 -2.06 -11.62 12.81
C PHE A 80 -3.05 -11.49 13.98
N THR A 81 -3.65 -10.31 14.13
CA THR A 81 -4.54 -10.01 15.27
C THR A 81 -5.93 -10.61 15.13
N ALA A 82 -6.51 -10.61 13.94
CA ALA A 82 -7.90 -10.99 13.70
C ALA A 82 -8.10 -12.26 12.85
N GLY A 83 -7.02 -12.93 12.43
CA GLY A 83 -7.12 -14.13 11.62
C GLY A 83 -7.71 -13.88 10.23
N PHE A 84 -8.42 -14.86 9.69
CA PHE A 84 -9.07 -14.79 8.37
C PHE A 84 -10.20 -13.75 8.29
N ALA A 85 -10.78 -13.35 9.44
CA ALA A 85 -11.76 -12.27 9.46
C ALA A 85 -11.25 -10.98 8.81
N ALA A 86 -9.93 -10.70 8.85
CA ALA A 86 -9.31 -9.55 8.21
C ALA A 86 -9.42 -9.55 6.67
N PHE A 87 -9.72 -10.68 6.04
CA PHE A 87 -9.84 -10.79 4.57
C PHE A 87 -10.99 -9.96 3.99
N HIS A 88 -12.02 -9.64 4.82
CA HIS A 88 -13.12 -8.77 4.39
C HIS A 88 -12.62 -7.40 3.88
N ILE A 89 -11.51 -6.89 4.42
CA ILE A 89 -10.91 -5.62 3.99
C ILE A 89 -10.51 -5.68 2.50
N GLY A 90 -9.86 -6.78 2.09
CA GLY A 90 -9.49 -7.01 0.70
C GLY A 90 -10.70 -7.23 -0.21
N VAL A 91 -11.68 -8.00 0.24
CA VAL A 91 -12.92 -8.23 -0.51
C VAL A 91 -13.65 -6.90 -0.75
N ILE A 92 -13.81 -6.08 0.27
CA ILE A 92 -14.46 -4.76 0.16
C ILE A 92 -13.68 -3.87 -0.82
N ALA A 93 -12.35 -3.81 -0.72
CA ALA A 93 -11.53 -3.01 -1.62
C ALA A 93 -11.72 -3.43 -3.09
N GLY A 94 -11.76 -4.74 -3.38
CA GLY A 94 -12.05 -5.28 -4.70
C GLY A 94 -13.44 -4.94 -5.19
N VAL A 95 -14.48 -5.15 -4.36
CA VAL A 95 -15.88 -4.84 -4.70
C VAL A 95 -16.06 -3.35 -5.00
N VAL A 96 -15.50 -2.47 -4.18
CA VAL A 96 -15.60 -1.01 -4.40
C VAL A 96 -14.91 -0.61 -5.71
N ALA A 97 -13.70 -1.11 -5.99
CA ALA A 97 -13.02 -0.84 -7.25
C ALA A 97 -13.83 -1.33 -8.45
N LEU A 98 -14.45 -2.51 -8.35
CA LEU A 98 -15.34 -3.06 -9.39
C LEU A 98 -16.56 -2.15 -9.62
N LEU A 99 -17.22 -1.72 -8.56
CA LEU A 99 -18.38 -0.82 -8.65
C LEU A 99 -18.01 0.52 -9.31
N ILE A 100 -16.85 1.09 -8.95
CA ILE A 100 -16.35 2.31 -9.60
C ILE A 100 -16.03 2.06 -11.07
N GLY A 101 -15.43 0.92 -11.43
CA GLY A 101 -15.15 0.55 -12.81
C GLY A 101 -16.42 0.38 -13.64
N LEU A 102 -17.44 -0.29 -13.12
CA LEU A 102 -18.71 -0.51 -13.81
C LEU A 102 -19.48 0.80 -13.99
N THR A 103 -19.61 1.59 -12.94
CA THR A 103 -20.41 2.83 -12.95
C THR A 103 -19.66 4.03 -13.52
N GLY A 104 -18.34 4.08 -13.35
CA GLY A 104 -17.54 5.28 -13.60
C GLY A 104 -17.73 6.37 -12.56
N PHE A 105 -18.26 6.02 -11.38
CA PHE A 105 -18.62 6.96 -10.32
C PHE A 105 -17.48 7.93 -10.01
N ILE A 106 -17.74 9.23 -10.08
CA ILE A 106 -16.81 10.35 -9.91
C ILE A 106 -15.68 10.37 -10.97
N VAL A 107 -14.90 9.30 -11.13
CA VAL A 107 -13.65 9.28 -11.91
C VAL A 107 -13.86 9.57 -13.40
N VAL A 108 -14.96 9.08 -13.99
CA VAL A 108 -15.30 9.37 -15.40
C VAL A 108 -15.60 10.85 -15.57
N ARG A 109 -16.39 11.45 -14.69
CA ARG A 109 -16.72 12.89 -14.75
C ARG A 109 -15.46 13.75 -14.62
N LEU A 110 -14.55 13.41 -13.69
CA LEU A 110 -13.27 14.11 -13.57
C LEU A 110 -12.48 14.04 -14.87
N ARG A 111 -12.43 12.88 -15.50
CA ARG A 111 -11.71 12.67 -16.78
C ARG A 111 -12.34 13.43 -17.94
N GLU A 112 -13.67 13.49 -18.04
CA GLU A 112 -14.42 14.21 -19.08
C GLU A 112 -14.18 15.73 -19.00
N HIS A 113 -14.08 16.29 -17.80
CA HIS A 113 -13.78 17.71 -17.61
C HIS A 113 -12.33 18.08 -17.99
N LYS A 114 -11.50 17.10 -18.36
CA LYS A 114 -10.09 17.28 -18.76
C LYS A 114 -9.26 18.09 -17.77
N VAL A 115 -9.59 18.00 -16.49
CA VAL A 115 -8.81 18.63 -15.41
C VAL A 115 -7.50 17.88 -15.19
N LEU A 116 -6.50 18.55 -14.63
CA LEU A 116 -5.23 17.95 -14.23
C LEU A 116 -5.21 17.55 -12.76
N THR A 117 -6.06 18.20 -11.95
CA THR A 117 -6.10 17.97 -10.50
C THR A 117 -7.53 18.11 -9.97
N ILE A 118 -7.80 17.49 -8.80
CA ILE A 118 -9.08 17.65 -8.10
C ILE A 118 -9.40 19.11 -7.78
N PRO A 119 -8.46 19.93 -7.26
CA PRO A 119 -8.73 21.34 -7.03
C PRO A 119 -9.11 22.14 -8.29
N GLU A 120 -8.58 21.79 -9.46
CA GLU A 120 -9.00 22.41 -10.72
C GLU A 120 -10.46 22.08 -11.05
N TYR A 121 -10.93 20.87 -10.76
CA TYR A 121 -12.35 20.51 -10.90
C TYR A 121 -13.23 21.35 -9.95
N TYR A 122 -12.77 21.57 -8.71
CA TYR A 122 -13.48 22.42 -7.76
C TYR A 122 -13.60 23.86 -8.28
N GLU A 123 -12.56 24.38 -8.93
CA GLU A 123 -12.63 25.73 -9.54
C GLU A 123 -13.70 25.84 -10.59
N LYS A 124 -13.75 24.87 -11.53
CA LYS A 124 -14.74 24.84 -12.61
C LYS A 124 -16.17 24.75 -12.11
N ARG A 125 -16.40 24.14 -10.96
CA ARG A 125 -17.75 23.91 -10.43
C ARG A 125 -18.16 24.90 -9.34
N TYR A 126 -17.26 25.32 -8.50
CA TYR A 126 -17.55 26.09 -7.28
C TYR A 126 -16.75 27.40 -7.19
N GLY A 127 -15.82 27.62 -8.12
CA GLY A 127 -15.03 28.85 -8.20
C GLY A 127 -13.68 28.78 -7.46
N ARG A 128 -12.90 29.87 -7.64
CA ARG A 128 -11.49 29.98 -7.23
C ARG A 128 -11.26 29.79 -5.73
N ARG A 129 -12.17 30.26 -4.87
CA ARG A 129 -12.01 30.13 -3.40
C ARG A 129 -12.02 28.66 -2.99
N THR A 130 -12.93 27.86 -3.54
CA THR A 130 -13.02 26.40 -3.27
C THR A 130 -11.80 25.66 -3.81
N ARG A 131 -11.24 26.06 -4.96
CA ARG A 131 -9.97 25.53 -5.47
C ARG A 131 -8.83 25.74 -4.48
N ILE A 132 -8.67 26.96 -3.95
CA ILE A 132 -7.58 27.28 -3.02
C ILE A 132 -7.73 26.49 -1.73
N LEU A 133 -8.92 26.48 -1.12
CA LEU A 133 -9.18 25.75 0.11
C LEU A 133 -8.95 24.24 -0.08
N GLY A 134 -9.56 23.64 -1.10
CA GLY A 134 -9.37 22.24 -1.40
C GLY A 134 -7.91 21.86 -1.74
N GLY A 135 -7.19 22.76 -2.42
CA GLY A 135 -5.76 22.59 -2.71
C GLY A 135 -4.91 22.57 -1.44
N ILE A 136 -5.17 23.50 -0.51
CA ILE A 136 -4.46 23.55 0.79
C ILE A 136 -4.75 22.29 1.60
N MET A 137 -6.02 21.86 1.70
CA MET A 137 -6.40 20.66 2.44
C MET A 137 -5.73 19.40 1.87
N LEU A 138 -5.76 19.22 0.55
CA LEU A 138 -5.13 18.08 -0.11
C LEU A 138 -3.60 18.11 0.00
N ALA A 139 -2.97 19.28 -0.09
CA ALA A 139 -1.52 19.43 0.08
C ALA A 139 -1.11 19.08 1.51
N PHE A 140 -1.83 19.60 2.51
CA PHE A 140 -1.55 19.29 3.92
C PHE A 140 -1.76 17.81 4.25
N GLY A 141 -2.89 17.23 3.81
CA GLY A 141 -3.14 15.79 3.95
C GLY A 141 -2.08 14.94 3.26
N GLY A 142 -1.64 15.34 2.06
CA GLY A 142 -0.56 14.68 1.33
C GLY A 142 0.79 14.73 2.06
N LEU A 143 1.14 15.88 2.66
CA LEU A 143 2.37 16.02 3.45
C LEU A 143 2.37 15.14 4.70
N LEU A 144 1.26 15.11 5.44
CA LEU A 144 1.11 14.24 6.61
C LEU A 144 1.21 12.76 6.22
N ASN A 145 0.51 12.37 5.16
CA ASN A 145 0.55 10.99 4.66
C ASN A 145 1.97 10.61 4.21
N MET A 146 2.67 11.47 3.47
CA MET A 146 4.06 11.22 3.05
C MET A 146 4.99 11.05 4.25
N GLY A 147 4.85 11.90 5.28
CA GLY A 147 5.64 11.79 6.51
C GLY A 147 5.44 10.45 7.22
N LEU A 148 4.19 9.99 7.31
CA LEU A 148 3.85 8.69 7.90
C LEU A 148 4.47 7.53 7.10
N PHE A 149 4.31 7.53 5.77
CA PHE A 149 4.87 6.50 4.88
C PHE A 149 6.39 6.44 4.98
N LEU A 150 7.03 7.62 5.03
CA LEU A 150 8.48 7.72 5.14
C LEU A 150 8.99 7.15 6.48
N LYS A 151 8.32 7.49 7.60
CA LYS A 151 8.69 7.00 8.93
C LYS A 151 8.53 5.48 9.02
N VAL A 152 7.36 4.95 8.64
CA VAL A 152 7.09 3.50 8.71
C VAL A 152 7.99 2.72 7.76
N GLY A 153 8.25 3.25 6.55
CA GLY A 153 9.19 2.66 5.60
C GLY A 153 10.61 2.60 6.16
N ALA A 154 11.07 3.68 6.79
CA ALA A 154 12.40 3.71 7.41
C ALA A 154 12.49 2.76 8.62
N MET A 155 11.45 2.68 9.46
CA MET A 155 11.41 1.72 10.57
C MET A 155 11.48 0.27 10.08
N PHE A 156 10.79 -0.07 8.99
CA PHE A 156 10.87 -1.39 8.39
C PHE A 156 12.29 -1.71 7.90
N ILE A 157 12.93 -0.77 7.18
CA ILE A 157 14.30 -0.97 6.67
C ILE A 157 15.27 -1.15 7.84
N VAL A 158 15.21 -0.29 8.85
CA VAL A 158 16.05 -0.40 10.05
C VAL A 158 15.86 -1.74 10.73
N GLY A 159 14.58 -2.20 10.88
CA GLY A 159 14.28 -3.49 11.49
C GLY A 159 14.79 -4.69 10.70
N ILE A 160 14.59 -4.72 9.37
CA ILE A 160 14.99 -5.86 8.54
C ILE A 160 16.51 -5.93 8.33
N THR A 161 17.20 -4.77 8.35
CA THR A 161 18.65 -4.70 8.17
C THR A 161 19.45 -4.85 9.46
N GLY A 162 18.79 -4.87 10.63
CA GLY A 162 19.43 -4.95 11.93
C GLY A 162 20.21 -3.69 12.33
N MET A 163 19.91 -2.54 11.73
CA MET A 163 20.50 -1.26 12.13
C MET A 163 20.02 -0.87 13.53
N ASP A 164 20.88 -0.20 14.31
CA ASP A 164 20.50 0.26 15.65
C ASP A 164 19.36 1.29 15.60
N PRO A 165 18.17 0.95 16.13
CA PRO A 165 17.03 1.87 16.14
C PRO A 165 17.21 3.05 17.12
N GLY A 166 18.08 2.94 18.13
CA GLY A 166 18.39 4.00 19.10
C GLY A 166 19.34 5.09 18.57
N GLY A 167 20.00 4.84 17.42
CA GLY A 167 20.93 5.76 16.80
C GLY A 167 20.29 6.72 15.77
N ASN A 168 21.13 7.31 14.93
CA ASN A 168 20.69 8.17 13.83
C ASN A 168 20.21 7.39 12.58
N ALA A 169 20.26 6.04 12.60
CA ALA A 169 19.93 5.20 11.44
C ALA A 169 18.55 5.51 10.86
N LEU A 170 17.53 5.62 11.71
CA LEU A 170 16.16 5.95 11.27
C LEU A 170 16.11 7.29 10.50
N LYS A 171 16.75 8.33 11.04
CA LYS A 171 16.78 9.66 10.40
C LYS A 171 17.54 9.64 9.07
N VAL A 172 18.67 8.94 9.03
CA VAL A 172 19.48 8.80 7.81
C VAL A 172 18.70 8.07 6.74
N VAL A 173 18.07 6.94 7.06
CA VAL A 173 17.24 6.19 6.11
C VAL A 173 16.08 7.04 5.61
N MET A 174 15.38 7.79 6.49
CA MET A 174 14.31 8.71 6.08
C MET A 174 14.82 9.76 5.09
N VAL A 175 15.94 10.40 5.35
CA VAL A 175 16.52 11.43 4.48
C VAL A 175 16.93 10.83 3.12
N VAL A 176 17.56 9.67 3.11
CA VAL A 176 17.98 8.98 1.88
C VAL A 176 16.76 8.60 1.03
N LEU A 177 15.75 7.99 1.64
CA LEU A 177 14.50 7.64 0.93
C LEU A 177 13.81 8.88 0.36
N LEU A 178 13.68 9.95 1.15
CA LEU A 178 13.05 11.19 0.71
C LEU A 178 13.82 11.81 -0.46
N ALA A 179 15.14 11.92 -0.34
CA ALA A 179 15.99 12.49 -1.40
C ALA A 179 15.87 11.69 -2.71
N LEU A 180 15.89 10.35 -2.61
CA LEU A 180 15.77 9.47 -3.77
C LEU A 180 14.42 9.62 -4.47
N VAL A 181 13.30 9.61 -3.70
CA VAL A 181 11.96 9.77 -4.25
C VAL A 181 11.81 11.15 -4.91
N LEU A 182 12.29 12.22 -4.27
CA LEU A 182 12.25 13.57 -4.83
C LEU A 182 13.03 13.66 -6.15
N VAL A 183 14.25 13.10 -6.20
CA VAL A 183 15.10 13.16 -7.39
C VAL A 183 14.39 12.53 -8.58
N TYR A 184 13.94 11.27 -8.49
CA TYR A 184 13.35 10.62 -9.66
C TYR A 184 11.98 11.20 -10.05
N THR A 185 11.19 11.68 -9.08
CA THR A 185 9.85 12.26 -9.34
C THR A 185 9.96 13.62 -10.02
N VAL A 186 10.84 14.49 -9.52
CA VAL A 186 11.05 15.84 -10.07
C VAL A 186 11.64 15.78 -11.47
N ILE A 187 12.54 14.82 -11.74
CA ILE A 187 13.20 14.67 -13.04
C ILE A 187 12.23 14.11 -14.09
N GLY A 188 11.48 13.07 -13.79
CA GLY A 188 10.73 12.28 -14.77
C GLY A 188 9.22 12.54 -14.81
N GLY A 189 8.65 13.23 -13.82
CA GLY A 189 7.21 13.48 -13.73
C GLY A 189 6.36 12.19 -13.71
N MET A 190 5.09 12.30 -14.11
CA MET A 190 4.13 11.19 -14.11
C MET A 190 4.54 10.03 -15.02
N ILE A 191 5.20 10.30 -16.15
CA ILE A 191 5.63 9.24 -17.08
C ILE A 191 6.64 8.31 -16.40
N SER A 192 7.61 8.88 -15.70
CA SER A 192 8.58 8.10 -14.92
C SER A 192 7.88 7.26 -13.85
N VAL A 193 6.95 7.88 -13.11
CA VAL A 193 6.19 7.20 -12.05
C VAL A 193 5.41 6.02 -12.61
N VAL A 194 4.69 6.18 -13.71
CA VAL A 194 3.90 5.11 -14.34
C VAL A 194 4.79 3.92 -14.76
N ILE A 195 5.98 4.19 -15.30
CA ILE A 195 6.91 3.13 -15.72
C ILE A 195 7.53 2.43 -14.50
N THR A 196 7.96 3.18 -13.50
CA THR A 196 8.49 2.60 -12.26
C THR A 196 7.42 1.81 -11.51
N ASP A 197 6.18 2.29 -11.44
CA ASP A 197 5.05 1.57 -10.86
C ASP A 197 4.80 0.24 -11.57
N TYR A 198 4.94 0.18 -12.91
CA TYR A 198 4.81 -1.07 -13.65
C TYR A 198 5.87 -2.10 -13.25
N ILE A 199 7.12 -1.69 -13.15
CA ILE A 199 8.23 -2.57 -12.73
C ILE A 199 8.01 -3.01 -11.28
N GLN A 200 7.63 -2.08 -10.40
CA GLN A 200 7.28 -2.39 -9.01
C GLN A 200 6.14 -3.38 -8.92
N PHE A 201 5.09 -3.19 -9.71
CA PHE A 201 3.94 -4.10 -9.74
C PHE A 201 4.36 -5.53 -10.07
N VAL A 202 5.23 -5.72 -11.07
CA VAL A 202 5.72 -7.06 -11.43
C VAL A 202 6.56 -7.67 -10.32
N ILE A 203 7.55 -6.93 -9.79
CA ILE A 203 8.44 -7.43 -8.74
C ILE A 203 7.67 -7.73 -7.46
N LEU A 204 6.80 -6.81 -7.03
CA LEU A 204 5.98 -6.99 -5.83
C LEU A 204 5.00 -8.17 -5.97
N SER A 205 4.38 -8.33 -7.16
CA SER A 205 3.45 -9.45 -7.38
C SER A 205 4.15 -10.79 -7.27
N VAL A 206 5.32 -10.95 -7.88
CA VAL A 206 6.11 -12.18 -7.77
C VAL A 206 6.58 -12.38 -6.33
N GLY A 207 7.17 -11.35 -5.73
CA GLY A 207 7.74 -11.44 -4.38
C GLY A 207 6.69 -11.82 -3.33
N ILE A 208 5.51 -11.18 -3.35
CA ILE A 208 4.47 -11.45 -2.34
C ILE A 208 3.80 -12.82 -2.54
N LEU A 209 3.68 -13.30 -3.79
CA LEU A 209 3.18 -14.65 -4.08
C LEU A 209 4.15 -15.71 -3.58
N VAL A 210 5.46 -15.54 -3.85
CA VAL A 210 6.50 -16.45 -3.35
C VAL A 210 6.55 -16.42 -1.82
N ALA A 211 6.54 -15.26 -1.21
CA ALA A 211 6.51 -15.13 0.24
C ALA A 211 5.27 -15.80 0.85
N GLY A 212 4.09 -15.61 0.25
CA GLY A 212 2.85 -16.27 0.67
C GLY A 212 2.94 -17.79 0.59
N TRP A 213 3.48 -18.31 -0.51
CA TRP A 213 3.69 -19.74 -0.70
C TRP A 213 4.62 -20.32 0.38
N LEU A 214 5.80 -19.73 0.56
CA LEU A 214 6.77 -20.18 1.55
C LEU A 214 6.23 -20.09 3.00
N ALA A 215 5.46 -19.04 3.30
CA ALA A 215 4.83 -18.88 4.60
C ALA A 215 3.81 -20.01 4.87
N ILE A 216 2.96 -20.34 3.90
CA ILE A 216 1.99 -21.44 4.01
C ILE A 216 2.74 -22.78 4.18
N GLU A 217 3.76 -23.04 3.37
CA GLU A 217 4.57 -24.25 3.45
C GLU A 217 5.23 -24.40 4.83
N SER A 218 5.70 -23.30 5.41
CA SER A 218 6.37 -23.30 6.71
C SER A 218 5.49 -23.71 7.87
N VAL A 219 4.17 -23.42 7.84
CA VAL A 219 3.23 -23.69 8.94
C VAL A 219 2.26 -24.84 8.63
N GLY A 220 2.04 -25.14 7.36
CA GLY A 220 1.08 -26.13 6.88
C GLY A 220 -0.34 -25.57 6.75
N TRP A 221 -1.02 -25.97 5.66
CA TRP A 221 -2.35 -25.44 5.32
C TRP A 221 -3.41 -25.78 6.38
N ASP A 222 -3.46 -27.03 6.85
CA ASP A 222 -4.44 -27.48 7.84
C ASP A 222 -4.22 -26.78 9.20
N ASN A 223 -2.96 -26.62 9.60
CA ASN A 223 -2.62 -25.91 10.85
C ASN A 223 -3.07 -24.45 10.86
N LEU A 224 -3.14 -23.79 9.70
CA LEU A 224 -3.62 -22.41 9.61
C LEU A 224 -5.06 -22.29 10.11
N PHE A 225 -5.94 -23.16 9.62
CA PHE A 225 -7.35 -23.12 9.99
C PHE A 225 -7.60 -23.60 11.42
N ASP A 226 -6.97 -24.70 11.79
CA ASP A 226 -7.17 -25.30 13.11
C ASP A 226 -6.65 -24.41 14.23
N THR A 227 -5.46 -23.81 14.07
CA THR A 227 -4.90 -22.89 15.07
C THR A 227 -5.77 -21.65 15.22
N VAL A 228 -6.21 -21.04 14.10
CA VAL A 228 -7.10 -19.87 14.17
C VAL A 228 -8.44 -20.23 14.80
N ARG A 229 -8.99 -21.41 14.48
CA ARG A 229 -10.25 -21.88 15.07
C ARG A 229 -10.15 -22.11 16.58
N ILE A 230 -9.06 -22.72 17.04
CA ILE A 230 -8.82 -23.00 18.46
C ILE A 230 -8.62 -21.71 19.26
N HIS A 231 -7.82 -20.76 18.74
CA HIS A 231 -7.40 -19.58 19.52
C HIS A 231 -8.28 -18.34 19.32
N LYS A 232 -9.00 -18.24 18.21
CA LYS A 232 -9.83 -17.07 17.87
C LYS A 232 -11.32 -17.42 17.68
N GLY A 233 -11.68 -18.70 17.67
CA GLY A 233 -13.07 -19.13 17.50
C GLY A 233 -13.73 -18.55 16.25
N GLU A 234 -15.00 -18.18 16.35
CA GLU A 234 -15.78 -17.57 15.26
C GLU A 234 -15.21 -16.18 14.86
N ALA A 235 -14.72 -15.40 15.80
CA ALA A 235 -14.14 -14.08 15.55
C ALA A 235 -12.93 -14.12 14.61
N GLY A 236 -12.22 -15.25 14.53
CA GLY A 236 -11.12 -15.46 13.60
C GLY A 236 -11.53 -15.61 12.13
N PHE A 237 -12.83 -15.83 11.84
CA PHE A 237 -13.37 -16.03 10.49
C PHE A 237 -14.46 -15.04 10.13
N ASN A 238 -15.23 -14.56 11.10
CA ASN A 238 -16.37 -13.69 10.91
C ASN A 238 -16.07 -12.28 11.45
N PRO A 239 -15.90 -11.27 10.55
CA PRO A 239 -15.59 -9.91 10.96
C PRO A 239 -16.70 -9.21 11.75
N VAL A 240 -17.94 -9.74 11.70
CA VAL A 240 -19.11 -9.18 12.40
C VAL A 240 -19.53 -10.01 13.63
N ALA A 241 -18.76 -11.04 14.01
CA ALA A 241 -19.00 -11.78 15.23
C ALA A 241 -18.92 -10.86 16.46
N ALA A 242 -19.64 -11.18 17.52
CA ALA A 242 -19.71 -10.35 18.75
C ALA A 242 -18.34 -10.11 19.40
N GLU A 243 -17.44 -11.10 19.30
CA GLU A 243 -16.07 -11.03 19.84
C GLU A 243 -15.03 -10.55 18.82
N SER A 244 -15.46 -10.19 17.60
CA SER A 244 -14.55 -9.70 16.57
C SER A 244 -14.03 -8.30 16.91
N SER A 245 -12.76 -8.06 16.62
CA SER A 245 -12.13 -6.74 16.74
C SER A 245 -12.64 -5.73 15.70
N PHE A 246 -13.48 -6.14 14.73
CA PHE A 246 -14.00 -5.27 13.68
C PHE A 246 -15.43 -4.81 13.94
N GLY A 247 -16.40 -5.71 13.95
CA GLY A 247 -17.81 -5.37 14.09
C GLY A 247 -18.43 -4.78 12.81
N PHE A 248 -19.75 -4.64 12.82
CA PHE A 248 -20.53 -4.17 11.68
C PHE A 248 -20.19 -2.72 11.28
N GLU A 249 -19.95 -1.86 12.25
CA GLU A 249 -19.59 -0.44 12.01
C GLU A 249 -18.27 -0.32 11.26
N TYR A 250 -17.26 -1.11 11.64
CA TYR A 250 -15.97 -1.11 10.97
C TYR A 250 -16.08 -1.60 9.51
N VAL A 251 -16.85 -2.66 9.27
CA VAL A 251 -17.10 -3.19 7.92
C VAL A 251 -17.77 -2.13 7.05
N GLY A 252 -18.78 -1.44 7.56
CA GLY A 252 -19.45 -0.33 6.89
C GLY A 252 -18.50 0.86 6.62
N TRP A 253 -17.68 1.20 7.61
CA TRP A 253 -16.65 2.23 7.46
C TRP A 253 -15.64 1.89 6.37
N MET A 254 -15.18 0.63 6.31
CA MET A 254 -14.23 0.19 5.29
C MET A 254 -14.80 0.29 3.87
N PHE A 255 -16.10 0.06 3.70
CA PHE A 255 -16.76 0.26 2.41
C PHE A 255 -16.76 1.74 2.01
N PHE A 256 -17.14 2.63 2.92
CA PHE A 256 -17.09 4.08 2.69
C PHE A 256 -15.66 4.58 2.39
N LEU A 257 -14.70 4.17 3.22
CA LEU A 257 -13.29 4.50 3.05
C LEU A 257 -12.75 3.99 1.69
N GLY A 258 -13.20 2.82 1.27
CA GLY A 258 -12.86 2.25 -0.05
C GLY A 258 -13.29 3.18 -1.19
N ILE A 259 -14.51 3.73 -1.15
CA ILE A 259 -15.00 4.70 -2.15
C ILE A 259 -14.13 5.95 -2.16
N VAL A 260 -13.81 6.49 -0.98
CA VAL A 260 -12.97 7.70 -0.86
C VAL A 260 -11.58 7.44 -1.44
N ASN A 261 -10.94 6.33 -1.07
CA ASN A 261 -9.61 5.97 -1.54
C ASN A 261 -9.56 5.74 -3.05
N CYS A 262 -10.55 5.05 -3.62
CA CYS A 262 -10.53 4.75 -5.04
C CYS A 262 -10.91 5.95 -5.92
N ALA A 263 -11.86 6.80 -5.49
CA ALA A 263 -12.47 7.82 -6.34
C ALA A 263 -12.04 9.26 -6.04
N LEU A 264 -11.53 9.54 -4.85
CA LEU A 264 -11.21 10.91 -4.37
C LEU A 264 -9.77 11.06 -3.90
N TRP A 265 -9.06 9.97 -3.63
CA TRP A 265 -7.68 10.07 -3.17
C TRP A 265 -6.76 10.57 -4.30
N PRO A 266 -5.92 11.60 -4.06
CA PRO A 266 -5.17 12.28 -5.11
C PRO A 266 -4.29 11.35 -5.96
N THR A 267 -3.67 10.33 -5.37
CA THR A 267 -2.82 9.39 -6.11
C THR A 267 -3.62 8.53 -7.07
N ALA A 268 -4.74 7.97 -6.65
CA ALA A 268 -5.63 7.17 -7.50
C ALA A 268 -6.23 8.04 -8.61
N VAL A 269 -6.70 9.25 -8.27
CA VAL A 269 -7.28 10.19 -9.25
C VAL A 269 -6.23 10.63 -10.28
N ALA A 270 -4.97 10.87 -9.90
CA ALA A 270 -3.92 11.21 -10.84
C ALA A 270 -3.72 10.12 -11.92
N ARG A 271 -3.77 8.82 -11.53
CA ARG A 271 -3.73 7.69 -12.48
C ARG A 271 -4.97 7.63 -13.35
N ALA A 272 -6.15 7.88 -12.78
CA ALA A 272 -7.40 7.96 -13.53
C ALA A 272 -7.38 9.08 -14.59
N LEU A 273 -6.83 10.26 -14.26
CA LEU A 273 -6.71 11.38 -15.18
C LEU A 273 -5.65 11.17 -16.28
N ALA A 274 -4.69 10.29 -16.06
CA ALA A 274 -3.67 9.92 -17.03
C ALA A 274 -4.17 8.94 -18.12
N MET A 275 -5.34 8.33 -17.95
CA MET A 275 -5.89 7.34 -18.88
C MET A 275 -6.23 7.96 -20.25
N GLU A 276 -6.05 7.20 -21.32
CA GLU A 276 -6.30 7.64 -22.71
C GLU A 276 -7.78 7.91 -23.01
N SER A 277 -8.69 7.16 -22.41
CA SER A 277 -10.12 7.29 -22.61
C SER A 277 -10.94 6.92 -21.37
N THR A 278 -12.22 7.31 -21.35
CA THR A 278 -13.16 6.92 -20.28
C THR A 278 -13.43 5.42 -20.28
N THR A 279 -13.39 4.77 -21.44
CA THR A 279 -13.52 3.31 -21.56
C THR A 279 -12.29 2.61 -20.96
N ALA A 280 -11.08 3.07 -21.29
CA ALA A 280 -9.85 2.55 -20.71
C ALA A 280 -9.82 2.75 -19.20
N LEU A 281 -10.29 3.91 -18.70
CA LEU A 281 -10.44 4.20 -17.28
C LEU A 281 -11.38 3.22 -16.57
N LYS A 282 -12.57 2.97 -17.11
CA LYS A 282 -13.50 1.98 -16.55
C LYS A 282 -12.88 0.59 -16.50
N ARG A 283 -12.25 0.14 -17.60
CA ARG A 283 -11.54 -1.14 -17.68
C ARG A 283 -10.40 -1.22 -16.69
N GLN A 284 -9.64 -0.12 -16.48
CA GLN A 284 -8.61 -0.04 -15.47
C GLN A 284 -9.16 -0.42 -14.09
N TYR A 285 -10.22 0.25 -13.61
CA TYR A 285 -10.80 -0.05 -12.30
C TYR A 285 -11.41 -1.45 -12.22
N MET A 286 -12.08 -1.92 -13.28
CA MET A 286 -12.64 -3.27 -13.33
C MET A 286 -11.56 -4.34 -13.16
N TRP A 287 -10.45 -4.24 -13.87
CA TRP A 287 -9.35 -5.21 -13.74
C TRP A 287 -8.54 -5.00 -12.45
N SER A 288 -8.38 -3.76 -12.01
CA SER A 288 -7.73 -3.47 -10.73
C SER A 288 -8.52 -3.98 -9.54
N SER A 289 -9.81 -4.29 -9.68
CA SER A 289 -10.62 -4.85 -8.58
C SER A 289 -10.05 -6.16 -8.04
N ILE A 290 -9.55 -7.02 -8.93
CA ILE A 290 -8.90 -8.29 -8.57
C ILE A 290 -7.60 -7.99 -7.81
N SER A 291 -6.76 -7.12 -8.35
CA SER A 291 -5.48 -6.78 -7.70
C SER A 291 -5.68 -6.04 -6.38
N PHE A 292 -6.76 -5.24 -6.24
CA PHE A 292 -7.10 -4.57 -4.99
C PHE A 292 -7.54 -5.56 -3.90
N ALA A 293 -8.24 -6.63 -4.25
CA ALA A 293 -8.51 -7.70 -3.32
C ALA A 293 -7.22 -8.45 -2.91
N ILE A 294 -6.45 -8.88 -3.90
CA ILE A 294 -5.24 -9.69 -3.69
C ILE A 294 -4.19 -8.95 -2.85
N ARG A 295 -3.96 -7.66 -3.13
CA ARG A 295 -2.96 -6.83 -2.41
C ARG A 295 -3.22 -6.70 -0.91
N MET A 296 -4.44 -6.92 -0.46
CA MET A 296 -4.81 -6.94 0.96
C MET A 296 -4.87 -8.36 1.50
N ILE A 297 -5.45 -9.30 0.75
CA ILE A 297 -5.65 -10.69 1.20
C ILE A 297 -4.32 -11.41 1.43
N ILE A 298 -3.36 -11.29 0.50
CA ILE A 298 -2.08 -12.00 0.66
C ILE A 298 -1.27 -11.51 1.86
N PRO A 299 -1.10 -10.18 2.09
CA PRO A 299 -0.47 -9.73 3.32
C PRO A 299 -1.23 -10.12 4.59
N ASN A 300 -2.57 -10.11 4.56
CA ASN A 300 -3.36 -10.64 5.69
C ASN A 300 -3.02 -12.11 5.95
N LEU A 301 -2.91 -12.92 4.88
CA LEU A 301 -2.51 -14.32 4.99
C LEU A 301 -1.11 -14.49 5.58
N LEU A 302 -0.14 -13.66 5.19
CA LEU A 302 1.18 -13.63 5.82
C LEU A 302 1.08 -13.35 7.32
N GLY A 303 0.19 -12.46 7.73
CA GLY A 303 -0.10 -12.20 9.14
C GLY A 303 -0.70 -13.39 9.86
N VAL A 304 -1.63 -14.11 9.23
CA VAL A 304 -2.19 -15.36 9.77
C VAL A 304 -1.09 -16.42 9.92
N CYS A 305 -0.23 -16.58 8.91
CA CYS A 305 0.90 -17.51 8.97
C CYS A 305 1.86 -17.15 10.12
N ALA A 306 2.15 -15.85 10.29
CA ALA A 306 2.99 -15.39 11.40
C ALA A 306 2.36 -15.68 12.77
N PHE A 307 1.04 -15.48 12.92
CA PHE A 307 0.31 -15.85 14.13
C PHE A 307 0.44 -17.35 14.44
N VAL A 308 0.17 -18.20 13.45
CA VAL A 308 0.26 -19.66 13.61
C VAL A 308 1.69 -20.09 13.91
N PHE A 309 2.68 -19.50 13.23
CA PHE A 309 4.09 -19.77 13.51
C PHE A 309 4.48 -19.45 14.96
N VAL A 310 4.07 -18.29 15.48
CA VAL A 310 4.36 -17.88 16.86
C VAL A 310 3.71 -18.86 17.85
N ILE A 311 2.46 -19.27 17.60
CA ILE A 311 1.77 -20.19 18.51
C ILE A 311 2.39 -21.60 18.49
N THR A 312 2.77 -22.12 17.30
CA THR A 312 3.13 -23.52 17.13
C THR A 312 4.64 -23.78 17.20
N LYS A 313 5.46 -22.83 16.74
CA LYS A 313 6.90 -23.05 16.56
C LYS A 313 7.80 -22.13 17.38
N ALA A 314 7.28 -21.00 17.84
CA ALA A 314 8.07 -20.00 18.59
C ALA A 314 7.29 -19.43 19.79
N PRO A 315 6.89 -20.27 20.76
CA PRO A 315 6.08 -19.84 21.90
C PRO A 315 6.77 -18.78 22.77
N ASP A 316 8.09 -18.73 22.77
CA ASP A 316 8.86 -17.72 23.50
C ASP A 316 8.59 -16.30 22.97
N LEU A 317 8.27 -16.17 21.69
CA LEU A 317 7.89 -14.90 21.08
C LEU A 317 6.46 -14.47 21.44
N GLN A 318 5.63 -15.39 21.95
CA GLN A 318 4.24 -15.08 22.29
C GLN A 318 4.14 -13.99 23.37
N GLN A 319 5.11 -13.92 24.29
CA GLN A 319 5.19 -12.89 25.32
C GLN A 319 5.38 -11.49 24.76
N LEU A 320 5.99 -11.35 23.57
CA LEU A 320 6.20 -10.06 22.91
C LEU A 320 4.91 -9.50 22.27
N PHE A 321 3.90 -10.34 22.08
CA PHE A 321 2.63 -9.99 21.44
C PHE A 321 1.45 -10.04 22.41
N SER A 322 1.70 -10.06 23.73
CA SER A 322 0.65 -10.03 24.76
C SER A 322 -0.11 -8.70 24.72
N PRO A 323 -1.45 -8.70 24.88
CA PRO A 323 -2.28 -7.50 24.82
C PRO A 323 -1.86 -6.39 25.80
N ALA A 324 -1.28 -6.74 26.95
CA ALA A 324 -0.80 -5.78 27.95
C ALA A 324 0.30 -4.81 27.41
N ASP A 325 1.02 -5.20 26.35
CA ASP A 325 2.06 -4.38 25.73
C ASP A 325 1.58 -3.65 24.45
N ALA A 326 0.46 -4.05 23.88
CA ALA A 326 -0.10 -3.42 22.69
C ALA A 326 -0.68 -2.03 23.00
N ASP A 327 -1.31 -1.85 24.17
CA ASP A 327 -1.89 -0.58 24.60
C ASP A 327 -0.83 0.42 25.10
N ALA A 328 0.29 -0.06 25.64
CA ALA A 328 1.40 0.80 26.09
C ALA A 328 2.26 1.37 24.94
N LYS A 329 2.15 0.86 23.72
CA LYS A 329 2.91 1.30 22.54
C LYS A 329 2.09 2.05 21.51
N ALA A 330 0.79 2.26 21.78
CA ALA A 330 -0.12 3.04 20.93
C ALA A 330 -0.19 4.53 21.31
N VAL A 331 0.67 5.00 22.24
CA VAL A 331 0.80 6.42 22.65
C VAL A 331 2.04 7.04 22.03
#